data_ea7beca267217a8bf7dbe237a1628209
#
_entry.id   ea7beca267217a8bf7dbe237a1628209
#
_cell.length_a   1.000
_cell.length_b   1.000
_cell.length_c   1.000
_cell.angle_alpha   90.00
_cell.angle_beta   90.00
_cell.angle_gamma   90.00
#
_symmetry.space_group_name_H-M   'P 1'
#
loop_
_entity.id
_entity.type
_entity.pdbx_description
1 polymer ?
#
loop_
_entity_poly.entity_id
_entity_poly.type
_entity_poly.pdbx_seq_one_letter_code
_entity_poly.pdbx_strand_id
1 'polypeptide(L)'
;MAKNFDKITKKVEKMYKEYPYPSPSTQARQTNELLNLLRIFELETKTQLTNLKILDAGSGSGHRITNVAKHFKKCDFLGIDISDTSLKIAKSIKEKNNIENIEFKKFNLMDSTLKLGKFDIILCMGVLHHLSNPQKGLENILQSLKKDGLLFLYVYGKLGGHKRML
;
A
#
# COMPACT_ATOMS: atom_id res chain seq x y z
N MET A 1 16.35 19.53 -1.18
CA MET A 1 15.25 20.50 -1.45
C MET A 1 13.97 19.94 -0.83
N ALA A 2 13.31 20.71 0.03
CA ALA A 2 12.01 20.32 0.61
C ALA A 2 10.97 20.29 -0.52
N LYS A 3 10.38 19.13 -0.82
CA LYS A 3 9.30 19.01 -1.80
C LYS A 3 8.10 19.81 -1.30
N ASN A 4 7.67 20.79 -2.08
CA ASN A 4 6.52 21.62 -1.72
C ASN A 4 5.24 20.81 -2.01
N PHE A 5 4.68 20.17 -0.98
CA PHE A 5 3.43 19.42 -1.09
C PHE A 5 2.24 20.37 -1.23
N ASP A 6 1.22 19.98 -2.01
CA ASP A 6 -0.05 20.69 -2.06
C ASP A 6 -0.78 20.67 -0.70
N LYS A 7 -1.78 21.57 -0.54
CA LYS A 7 -2.49 21.79 0.74
C LYS A 7 -3.20 20.52 1.26
N ILE A 8 -3.75 19.70 0.37
CA ILE A 8 -4.45 18.44 0.74
C ILE A 8 -3.43 17.42 1.21
N THR A 9 -2.37 17.21 0.44
CA THR A 9 -1.27 16.30 0.80
C THR A 9 -0.68 16.65 2.17
N LYS A 10 -0.46 17.94 2.49
CA LYS A 10 0.00 18.38 3.81
C LYS A 10 -0.99 18.01 4.93
N LYS A 11 -2.30 18.16 4.69
CA LYS A 11 -3.33 17.78 5.68
C LYS A 11 -3.35 16.28 5.92
N VAL A 12 -3.26 15.49 4.87
CA VAL A 12 -3.23 14.01 4.94
C VAL A 12 -1.98 13.55 5.69
N GLU A 13 -0.80 14.07 5.35
CA GLU A 13 0.45 13.76 6.07
C GLU A 13 0.33 14.09 7.56
N LYS A 14 -0.20 15.26 7.91
CA LYS A 14 -0.42 15.68 9.31
C LYS A 14 -1.37 14.71 10.03
N MET A 15 -2.50 14.38 9.43
CA MET A 15 -3.49 13.46 10.01
C MET A 15 -2.88 12.10 10.33
N TYR A 16 -2.17 11.48 9.38
CA TYR A 16 -1.54 10.18 9.62
C TYR A 16 -0.28 10.23 10.49
N LYS A 17 0.28 11.41 10.70
CA LYS A 17 1.31 11.62 11.72
C LYS A 17 0.73 11.55 13.13
N GLU A 18 -0.46 12.10 13.34
CA GLU A 18 -1.15 12.10 14.63
C GLU A 18 -1.91 10.79 14.89
N TYR A 19 -2.51 10.22 13.82
CA TYR A 19 -3.34 9.00 13.86
C TYR A 19 -2.84 7.96 12.87
N PRO A 20 -1.78 7.21 13.16
CA PRO A 20 -1.27 6.17 12.27
C PRO A 20 -2.32 5.09 12.02
N TYR A 21 -2.48 4.70 10.75
CA TYR A 21 -3.43 3.67 10.33
C TYR A 21 -2.68 2.45 9.76
N PRO A 22 -3.17 1.23 9.89
CA PRO A 22 -4.40 0.83 10.59
C PRO A 22 -4.28 0.79 12.12
N SER A 23 -5.43 0.90 12.80
CA SER A 23 -5.47 0.67 14.25
C SER A 23 -5.22 -0.80 14.59
N PRO A 24 -4.73 -1.13 15.80
CA PRO A 24 -4.47 -2.52 16.19
C PRO A 24 -5.68 -3.47 16.03
N SER A 25 -6.88 -2.99 16.27
CA SER A 25 -8.12 -3.78 16.17
C SER A 25 -8.49 -4.23 14.75
N THR A 26 -7.99 -3.54 13.72
CA THR A 26 -8.32 -3.84 12.31
C THR A 26 -7.24 -4.63 11.58
N GLN A 27 -6.05 -4.77 12.18
CA GLN A 27 -4.86 -5.33 11.54
C GLN A 27 -5.01 -6.79 11.09
N ALA A 28 -5.52 -7.66 11.97
CA ALA A 28 -5.67 -9.08 11.66
C ALA A 28 -6.64 -9.32 10.50
N ARG A 29 -7.79 -8.62 10.51
CA ARG A 29 -8.78 -8.68 9.44
C ARG A 29 -8.19 -8.28 8.10
N GLN A 30 -7.50 -7.15 8.03
CA GLN A 30 -6.91 -6.65 6.78
C GLN A 30 -5.82 -7.56 6.23
N THR A 31 -5.04 -8.20 7.10
CA THR A 31 -4.06 -9.20 6.70
C THR A 31 -4.72 -10.41 6.04
N ASN A 32 -5.76 -10.96 6.66
CA ASN A 32 -6.48 -12.12 6.12
C ASN A 32 -7.18 -11.80 4.79
N GLU A 33 -7.78 -10.62 4.66
CA GLU A 33 -8.37 -10.16 3.40
C GLU A 33 -7.34 -10.13 2.27
N LEU A 34 -6.15 -9.60 2.53
CA LEU A 34 -5.09 -9.54 1.52
C LEU A 34 -4.52 -10.92 1.19
N LEU A 35 -4.30 -11.78 2.19
CA LEU A 35 -3.86 -13.16 1.97
C LEU A 35 -4.84 -13.93 1.10
N ASN A 36 -6.15 -13.78 1.35
CA ASN A 36 -7.18 -14.42 0.55
C ASN A 36 -7.21 -13.89 -0.90
N LEU A 37 -7.08 -12.57 -1.09
CA LEU A 37 -6.99 -11.97 -2.42
C LEU A 37 -5.79 -12.52 -3.21
N LEU A 38 -4.63 -12.62 -2.59
CA LEU A 38 -3.44 -13.17 -3.25
C LEU A 38 -3.58 -14.66 -3.57
N ARG A 39 -4.23 -15.45 -2.70
CA ARG A 39 -4.53 -16.86 -2.98
C ARG A 39 -5.52 -17.03 -4.12
N ILE A 40 -6.58 -16.19 -4.17
CA ILE A 40 -7.51 -16.18 -5.30
C ILE A 40 -6.77 -15.85 -6.59
N PHE A 41 -5.85 -14.89 -6.56
CA PHE A 41 -5.02 -14.58 -7.72
C PHE A 41 -4.20 -15.79 -8.18
N GLU A 42 -3.54 -16.54 -7.27
CA GLU A 42 -2.81 -17.76 -7.63
C GLU A 42 -3.71 -18.80 -8.31
N LEU A 43 -4.92 -18.99 -7.78
CA LEU A 43 -5.88 -19.97 -8.32
C LEU A 43 -6.40 -19.55 -9.70
N GLU A 44 -6.80 -18.31 -9.87
CA GLU A 44 -7.39 -17.79 -11.13
C GLU A 44 -6.35 -17.68 -12.25
N THR A 45 -5.14 -17.22 -11.93
CA THR A 45 -4.10 -17.01 -12.95
C THR A 45 -3.20 -18.21 -13.14
N LYS A 46 -3.30 -19.23 -12.27
CA LYS A 46 -2.35 -20.37 -12.18
C LYS A 46 -0.88 -19.93 -12.02
N THR A 47 -0.67 -18.73 -11.50
CA THR A 47 0.65 -18.14 -11.29
C THR A 47 1.03 -18.29 -9.82
N GLN A 48 2.10 -19.03 -9.53
CA GLN A 48 2.62 -19.11 -8.16
C GLN A 48 3.18 -17.76 -7.70
N LEU A 49 2.87 -17.35 -6.48
CA LEU A 49 3.43 -16.17 -5.85
C LEU A 49 4.87 -16.44 -5.36
N THR A 50 5.78 -16.60 -6.33
CA THR A 50 7.20 -16.78 -6.10
C THR A 50 8.00 -15.87 -7.02
N ASN A 51 9.06 -15.24 -6.49
CA ASN A 51 9.95 -14.35 -7.23
C ASN A 51 9.24 -13.12 -7.83
N LEU A 52 8.10 -12.72 -7.26
CA LEU A 52 7.35 -11.54 -7.67
C LEU A 52 7.79 -10.31 -6.87
N LYS A 53 7.73 -9.15 -7.51
CA LYS A 53 7.90 -7.85 -6.87
C LYS A 53 6.53 -7.24 -6.61
N ILE A 54 6.26 -6.92 -5.36
CA ILE A 54 4.95 -6.45 -4.90
C ILE A 54 5.11 -5.07 -4.26
N LEU A 55 4.33 -4.09 -4.75
CA LEU A 55 4.28 -2.74 -4.20
C LEU A 55 3.00 -2.56 -3.37
N ASP A 56 3.11 -2.06 -2.15
CA ASP A 56 1.97 -1.54 -1.37
C ASP A 56 2.02 -0.01 -1.35
N ALA A 57 1.22 0.61 -2.21
CA ALA A 57 1.15 2.06 -2.37
C ALA A 57 0.19 2.67 -1.33
N GLY A 58 0.75 3.30 -0.31
CA GLY A 58 0.05 3.74 0.89
C GLY A 58 0.01 2.64 1.94
N SER A 59 1.17 2.09 2.29
CA SER A 59 1.31 0.96 3.21
C SER A 59 0.94 1.30 4.66
N GLY A 60 0.82 2.58 5.00
CA GLY A 60 0.57 3.04 6.37
C GLY A 60 1.63 2.51 7.34
N SER A 61 1.17 2.04 8.49
CA SER A 61 2.03 1.44 9.54
C SER A 61 2.56 0.03 9.19
N GLY A 62 2.33 -0.47 7.98
CA GLY A 62 2.94 -1.66 7.43
C GLY A 62 2.45 -3.01 7.98
N HIS A 63 1.57 -3.03 8.97
CA HIS A 63 1.13 -4.27 9.63
C HIS A 63 0.61 -5.32 8.64
N ARG A 64 -0.26 -4.91 7.71
CA ARG A 64 -0.85 -5.78 6.71
C ARG A 64 0.20 -6.42 5.82
N ILE A 65 0.99 -5.57 5.15
CA ILE A 65 1.94 -6.06 4.15
C ILE A 65 3.13 -6.81 4.78
N THR A 66 3.56 -6.44 5.98
CA THR A 66 4.60 -7.15 6.71
C THR A 66 4.16 -8.56 7.09
N ASN A 67 2.91 -8.72 7.55
CA ASN A 67 2.38 -10.04 7.84
C ASN A 67 2.23 -10.89 6.57
N VAL A 68 1.85 -10.31 5.44
CA VAL A 68 1.79 -11.01 4.16
C VAL A 68 3.18 -11.43 3.69
N ALA A 69 4.19 -10.58 3.83
CA ALA A 69 5.57 -10.90 3.46
C ALA A 69 6.13 -12.13 4.17
N LYS A 70 5.69 -12.39 5.43
CA LYS A 70 6.04 -13.63 6.16
C LYS A 70 5.60 -14.91 5.45
N HIS A 71 4.45 -14.88 4.76
CA HIS A 71 3.89 -16.04 4.08
C HIS A 71 4.50 -16.25 2.69
N PHE A 72 4.93 -15.17 2.03
CA PHE A 72 5.49 -15.21 0.67
C PHE A 72 6.98 -14.86 0.69
N LYS A 73 7.79 -15.69 1.37
CA LYS A 73 9.23 -15.45 1.59
C LYS A 73 10.07 -15.33 0.30
N LYS A 74 9.58 -15.88 -0.82
CA LYS A 74 10.24 -15.82 -2.12
C LYS A 74 9.84 -14.61 -2.96
N CYS A 75 9.00 -13.72 -2.44
CA CYS A 75 8.61 -12.47 -3.09
C CYS A 75 9.31 -11.29 -2.43
N ASP A 76 9.56 -10.24 -3.20
CA ASP A 76 10.10 -8.97 -2.72
C ASP A 76 8.96 -7.95 -2.54
N PHE A 77 8.91 -7.31 -1.39
CA PHE A 77 7.89 -6.32 -1.07
C PHE A 77 8.49 -4.93 -0.90
N LEU A 78 7.76 -3.93 -1.40
CA LEU A 78 8.04 -2.52 -1.14
C LEU A 78 6.77 -1.85 -0.61
N GLY A 79 6.81 -1.35 0.62
CA GLY A 79 5.78 -0.46 1.16
C GLY A 79 6.19 0.99 0.97
N ILE A 80 5.30 1.81 0.41
CA ILE A 80 5.53 3.26 0.33
C ILE A 80 4.41 4.01 1.03
N ASP A 81 4.77 5.06 1.74
CA ASP A 81 3.81 5.96 2.40
C ASP A 81 4.38 7.37 2.49
N ILE A 82 3.52 8.37 2.70
CA ILE A 82 3.92 9.77 2.89
C ILE A 82 4.29 10.08 4.34
N SER A 83 3.76 9.31 5.30
CA SER A 83 3.90 9.54 6.74
C SER A 83 5.18 8.90 7.29
N ASP A 84 6.13 9.73 7.73
CA ASP A 84 7.35 9.26 8.42
C ASP A 84 7.03 8.47 9.69
N THR A 85 5.97 8.87 10.43
CA THR A 85 5.53 8.17 11.65
C THR A 85 5.07 6.76 11.32
N SER A 86 4.23 6.60 10.29
CA SER A 86 3.76 5.30 9.83
C SER A 86 4.92 4.40 9.39
N LEU A 87 5.85 4.95 8.62
CA LEU A 87 7.02 4.22 8.14
C LEU A 87 7.98 3.80 9.27
N LYS A 88 8.13 4.61 10.32
CA LYS A 88 8.90 4.21 11.52
C LYS A 88 8.27 2.99 12.20
N ILE A 89 6.95 2.98 12.35
CA ILE A 89 6.21 1.83 12.90
C ILE A 89 6.42 0.60 12.00
N ALA A 90 6.26 0.75 10.69
CA ALA A 90 6.42 -0.33 9.72
C ALA A 90 7.81 -0.97 9.78
N LYS A 91 8.87 -0.16 9.86
CA LYS A 91 10.25 -0.62 10.01
C LYS A 91 10.48 -1.35 11.33
N SER A 92 9.95 -0.81 12.44
CA SER A 92 10.03 -1.48 13.74
C SER A 92 9.33 -2.85 13.75
N ILE A 93 8.18 -2.98 13.06
CA ILE A 93 7.48 -4.26 12.93
C ILE A 93 8.30 -5.25 12.11
N LYS A 94 8.88 -4.81 10.98
CA LYS A 94 9.79 -5.61 10.16
C LYS A 94 10.94 -6.17 11.01
N GLU A 95 11.64 -5.31 11.74
CA GLU A 95 12.79 -5.66 12.57
C GLU A 95 12.41 -6.65 13.69
N LYS A 96 11.36 -6.34 14.47
CA LYS A 96 10.88 -7.21 15.57
C LYS A 96 10.47 -8.62 15.11
N ASN A 97 10.09 -8.77 13.86
CA ASN A 97 9.65 -10.04 13.31
C ASN A 97 10.68 -10.69 12.38
N ASN A 98 11.89 -10.16 12.27
CA ASN A 98 12.99 -10.65 11.43
C ASN A 98 12.54 -10.90 9.97
N ILE A 99 11.85 -9.93 9.36
CA ILE A 99 11.35 -10.04 7.99
C ILE A 99 12.31 -9.32 7.05
N GLU A 100 12.96 -10.06 6.16
CA GLU A 100 14.02 -9.53 5.29
C GLU A 100 13.51 -9.07 3.93
N ASN A 101 12.46 -9.71 3.41
CA ASN A 101 11.94 -9.55 2.07
C ASN A 101 10.96 -8.36 1.88
N ILE A 102 11.02 -7.36 2.77
CA ILE A 102 10.24 -6.13 2.64
C ILE A 102 11.08 -4.89 2.94
N GLU A 103 10.90 -3.85 2.15
CA GLU A 103 11.44 -2.51 2.40
C GLU A 103 10.31 -1.49 2.56
N PHE A 104 10.63 -0.39 3.29
CA PHE A 104 9.71 0.75 3.47
C PHE A 104 10.40 2.05 3.09
N LYS A 105 9.76 2.81 2.18
CA LYS A 105 10.29 4.09 1.67
C LYS A 105 9.24 5.19 1.72
N LYS A 106 9.70 6.41 2.01
CA LYS A 106 8.82 7.61 1.93
C LYS A 106 8.63 8.01 0.49
N PHE A 107 7.36 8.05 0.07
CA PHE A 107 6.98 8.52 -1.26
C PHE A 107 5.64 9.25 -1.23
N ASN A 108 5.53 10.28 -2.07
CA ASN A 108 4.26 10.95 -2.37
C ASN A 108 3.74 10.44 -3.72
N LEU A 109 2.55 9.84 -3.73
CA LEU A 109 1.92 9.32 -4.95
C LEU A 109 1.57 10.42 -5.97
N MET A 110 1.55 11.69 -5.53
CA MET A 110 1.38 12.85 -6.42
C MET A 110 2.66 13.23 -7.18
N ASP A 111 3.79 12.62 -6.86
CA ASP A 111 5.05 12.92 -7.50
C ASP A 111 5.18 12.16 -8.83
N SER A 112 5.18 12.89 -9.94
CA SER A 112 5.31 12.33 -11.30
C SER A 112 6.72 11.80 -11.62
N THR A 113 7.71 12.07 -10.77
CA THR A 113 9.08 11.54 -10.91
C THR A 113 9.28 10.20 -10.21
N LEU A 114 8.19 9.49 -9.91
CA LEU A 114 8.18 8.22 -9.21
C LEU A 114 8.96 7.15 -9.99
N LYS A 115 10.20 6.91 -9.60
CA LYS A 115 11.06 5.85 -10.17
C LYS A 115 11.24 4.72 -9.16
N LEU A 116 10.20 3.91 -8.98
CA LEU A 116 10.21 2.79 -8.04
C LEU A 116 10.68 1.47 -8.67
N GLY A 117 10.85 1.42 -9.98
CA GLY A 117 11.04 0.18 -10.73
C GLY A 117 9.71 -0.40 -11.23
N LYS A 118 9.73 -1.69 -11.58
CA LYS A 118 8.56 -2.40 -12.11
C LYS A 118 8.13 -3.52 -11.17
N PHE A 119 6.82 -3.60 -10.93
CA PHE A 119 6.19 -4.55 -10.01
C PHE A 119 5.23 -5.47 -10.76
N ASP A 120 5.18 -6.72 -10.33
CA ASP A 120 4.23 -7.72 -10.82
C ASP A 120 2.84 -7.44 -10.25
N ILE A 121 2.78 -7.04 -8.98
CA ILE A 121 1.54 -6.71 -8.28
C ILE A 121 1.68 -5.35 -7.61
N ILE A 122 0.66 -4.51 -7.76
CA ILE A 122 0.52 -3.26 -7.00
C ILE A 122 -0.76 -3.33 -6.17
N LEU A 123 -0.63 -3.05 -4.89
CA LEU A 123 -1.73 -2.89 -3.95
C LEU A 123 -1.93 -1.39 -3.69
N CYS A 124 -3.14 -0.88 -3.84
CA CYS A 124 -3.49 0.50 -3.51
C CYS A 124 -4.86 0.50 -2.82
N MET A 125 -4.85 0.33 -1.51
CA MET A 125 -6.04 0.02 -0.75
C MET A 125 -6.37 1.12 0.26
N GLY A 126 -7.44 1.87 -0.02
CA GLY A 126 -7.92 2.93 0.86
C GLY A 126 -7.09 4.23 0.78
N VAL A 127 -6.44 4.52 -0.35
CA VAL A 127 -5.46 5.61 -0.47
C VAL A 127 -5.88 6.69 -1.44
N LEU A 128 -6.25 6.35 -2.67
CA LEU A 128 -6.44 7.34 -3.75
C LEU A 128 -7.47 8.42 -3.42
N HIS A 129 -8.52 8.08 -2.69
CA HIS A 129 -9.56 9.05 -2.31
C HIS A 129 -9.10 10.11 -1.30
N HIS A 130 -7.89 9.97 -0.73
CA HIS A 130 -7.25 10.99 0.12
C HIS A 130 -6.36 11.95 -0.67
N LEU A 131 -6.06 11.68 -1.94
CA LEU A 131 -5.19 12.50 -2.74
C LEU A 131 -5.92 13.75 -3.25
N SER A 132 -5.16 14.81 -3.51
CA SER A 132 -5.68 16.03 -4.14
C SER A 132 -6.14 15.81 -5.58
N ASN A 133 -5.53 14.84 -6.27
CA ASN A 133 -5.93 14.36 -7.59
C ASN A 133 -5.78 12.83 -7.63
N PRO A 134 -6.86 12.06 -7.34
CA PRO A 134 -6.85 10.60 -7.36
C PRO A 134 -6.41 9.99 -8.68
N GLN A 135 -6.87 10.58 -9.80
CA GLN A 135 -6.52 10.11 -11.14
C GLN A 135 -5.01 10.24 -11.39
N LYS A 136 -4.42 11.39 -11.05
CA LYS A 136 -2.98 11.61 -11.20
C LYS A 136 -2.17 10.64 -10.32
N GLY A 137 -2.62 10.39 -9.09
CA GLY A 137 -2.01 9.39 -8.22
C GLY A 137 -2.03 7.99 -8.82
N LEU A 138 -3.16 7.59 -9.40
CA LEU A 138 -3.31 6.31 -10.09
C LEU A 138 -2.38 6.22 -11.31
N GLU A 139 -2.36 7.23 -12.19
CA GLU A 139 -1.46 7.29 -13.34
C GLU A 139 0.01 7.13 -12.94
N ASN A 140 0.42 7.80 -11.85
CA ASN A 140 1.79 7.70 -11.34
C ASN A 140 2.12 6.28 -10.87
N ILE A 141 1.20 5.61 -10.15
CA ILE A 141 1.40 4.22 -9.68
C ILE A 141 1.49 3.25 -10.87
N LEU A 142 0.61 3.42 -11.87
CA LEU A 142 0.57 2.55 -13.04
C LEU A 142 1.87 2.58 -13.85
N GLN A 143 2.64 3.67 -13.79
CA GLN A 143 3.99 3.72 -14.39
C GLN A 143 4.94 2.69 -13.78
N SER A 144 4.68 2.21 -12.58
CA SER A 144 5.48 1.17 -11.90
C SER A 144 4.91 -0.24 -12.08
N LEU A 145 3.76 -0.40 -12.75
CA LEU A 145 3.21 -1.73 -13.05
C LEU A 145 3.89 -2.33 -14.28
N LYS A 146 4.17 -3.62 -14.26
CA LYS A 146 4.58 -4.38 -15.46
C LYS A 146 3.42 -4.47 -16.45
N LYS A 147 3.72 -4.76 -17.73
CA LYS A 147 2.72 -4.85 -18.80
C LYS A 147 1.61 -5.87 -18.46
N ASP A 148 2.00 -7.01 -17.91
CA ASP A 148 1.09 -8.10 -17.52
C ASP A 148 0.92 -8.14 -15.99
N GLY A 149 1.17 -7.01 -15.32
CA GLY A 149 1.04 -6.90 -13.86
C GLY A 149 -0.40 -6.65 -13.41
N LEU A 150 -0.67 -6.89 -12.14
CA LEU A 150 -1.98 -6.76 -11.53
C LEU A 150 -2.03 -5.58 -10.56
N LEU A 151 -3.10 -4.79 -10.64
CA LEU A 151 -3.44 -3.75 -9.67
C LEU A 151 -4.63 -4.18 -8.83
N PHE A 152 -4.44 -4.30 -7.50
CA PHE A 152 -5.54 -4.35 -6.55
C PHE A 152 -5.86 -2.95 -6.06
N LEU A 153 -7.02 -2.43 -6.45
CA LEU A 153 -7.47 -1.10 -6.08
C LEU A 153 -8.72 -1.16 -5.21
N TYR A 154 -8.65 -0.49 -4.05
CA TYR A 154 -9.80 -0.28 -3.17
C TYR A 154 -9.95 1.20 -2.84
N VAL A 155 -11.15 1.75 -3.09
CA VAL A 155 -11.51 3.13 -2.76
C VAL A 155 -12.90 3.18 -2.12
N TYR A 156 -13.13 4.18 -1.28
CA TYR A 156 -14.47 4.42 -0.73
C TYR A 156 -15.38 5.06 -1.78
N GLY A 157 -16.60 4.56 -1.88
CA GLY A 157 -17.63 5.15 -2.73
C GLY A 157 -18.12 6.50 -2.18
N LYS A 158 -18.49 7.41 -3.07
CA LYS A 158 -18.97 8.76 -2.73
C LYS A 158 -20.20 8.77 -1.80
N LEU A 159 -21.00 7.73 -1.82
CA LEU A 159 -22.24 7.61 -1.03
C LEU A 159 -22.11 6.73 0.22
N GLY A 160 -20.89 6.37 0.60
CA GLY A 160 -20.60 5.60 1.81
C GLY A 160 -21.52 4.37 1.98
N GLY A 161 -21.00 3.18 2.18
CA GLY A 161 -21.77 1.94 2.32
C GLY A 161 -22.85 1.91 3.40
N HIS A 162 -22.91 2.91 4.27
CA HIS A 162 -23.92 3.05 5.33
C HIS A 162 -25.33 3.44 4.84
N LYS A 163 -25.47 3.98 3.64
CA LYS A 163 -26.81 4.30 3.07
C LYS A 163 -27.52 3.12 2.41
N ARG A 164 -26.90 1.95 2.35
CA ARG A 164 -27.54 0.73 1.82
C ARG A 164 -28.18 -0.17 2.87
N MET A 165 -28.17 0.24 4.14
CA MET A 165 -28.81 -0.50 5.22
C MET A 165 -30.03 0.23 5.85
N LEU A 166 -30.67 1.10 5.08
CA LEU A 166 -31.97 1.67 5.42
C LEU A 166 -32.98 1.31 4.34
#